data_4f319c7b0378cc54c34abb7cddc96dc2
#
_entry.id   4f319c7b0378cc54c34abb7cddc96dc2
#
_cell.length_a   1.000
_cell.length_b   1.000
_cell.length_c   1.000
_cell.angle_alpha   90.00
_cell.angle_beta   90.00
_cell.angle_gamma   90.00
#
_symmetry.space_group_name_H-M   'P 1'
#
loop_
_entity.id
_entity.type
_entity.pdbx_description
1 polymer ?
#
loop_
_entity_poly.entity_id
_entity_poly.type
_entity_poly.pdbx_seq_one_letter_code
_entity_poly.pdbx_strand_id
1 'polypeptide(L)'
;MELHVIEREGRETVVLLDNEMRIVKPVYDYLKFQRQKDKALNTLKASGSDLRTYWEFLNDSGYEYDKVTPKMIAKFIDYLRASDDDVIAL
;
A
#
# COMPACT_ATOMS: atom_id res chain seq x y z
N MET A 1 -0.18 12.86 -0.17
CA MET A 1 -0.82 11.64 -0.70
C MET A 1 -2.02 11.26 0.15
N GLU A 2 -3.05 10.74 -0.47
CA GLU A 2 -4.31 10.43 0.20
C GLU A 2 -4.75 9.01 -0.10
N LEU A 3 -5.28 8.32 0.94
CA LEU A 3 -5.94 7.03 0.77
C LEU A 3 -7.45 7.27 0.60
N HIS A 4 -8.03 6.61 -0.39
CA HIS A 4 -9.46 6.65 -0.63
C HIS A 4 -10.03 5.24 -0.68
N VAL A 5 -11.21 5.06 -0.09
CA VAL A 5 -11.96 3.82 -0.23
C VAL A 5 -12.91 4.02 -1.40
N ILE A 6 -12.82 3.12 -2.38
CA ILE A 6 -13.71 3.15 -3.55
C ILE A 6 -14.42 1.81 -3.67
N GLU A 7 -15.56 1.82 -4.35
CA GLU A 7 -16.30 0.60 -4.68
C GLU A 7 -15.99 0.23 -6.14
N ARG A 8 -15.64 -1.02 -6.35
CA ARG A 8 -15.34 -1.52 -7.69
C ARG A 8 -15.86 -2.95 -7.79
N GLU A 9 -16.70 -3.20 -8.80
CA GLU A 9 -17.29 -4.52 -9.04
C GLU A 9 -18.06 -5.03 -7.81
N GLY A 10 -18.77 -4.14 -7.12
CA GLY A 10 -19.54 -4.49 -5.92
C GLY A 10 -18.70 -4.71 -4.67
N ARG A 11 -17.42 -4.44 -4.69
CA ARG A 11 -16.51 -4.59 -3.55
C ARG A 11 -15.81 -3.29 -3.22
N GLU A 12 -15.63 -3.03 -1.94
CA GLU A 12 -14.83 -1.90 -1.50
C GLU A 12 -13.34 -2.24 -1.60
N THR A 13 -12.56 -1.28 -2.08
CA THR A 13 -11.11 -1.39 -2.14
C THR A 13 -10.48 -0.05 -1.78
N VAL A 14 -9.15 -0.04 -1.66
CA VAL A 14 -8.42 1.16 -1.25
C VAL A 14 -7.49 1.55 -2.39
N VAL A 15 -7.42 2.86 -2.67
CA VAL A 15 -6.47 3.41 -3.63
C VAL A 15 -5.64 4.49 -2.96
N LEU A 16 -4.40 4.62 -3.39
CA LEU A 16 -3.51 5.72 -2.98
C LEU A 16 -3.43 6.71 -4.13
N LEU A 17 -3.72 7.98 -3.83
CA LEU A 17 -3.60 9.08 -4.79
C LEU A 17 -2.38 9.92 -4.44
N ASP A 18 -1.64 10.35 -5.46
CA ASP A 18 -0.51 11.25 -5.27
C ASP A 18 -0.99 12.70 -5.06
N ASN A 19 -0.05 13.63 -4.94
CA ASN A 19 -0.37 15.03 -4.70
C ASN A 19 -1.09 15.71 -5.88
N GLU A 20 -1.08 15.07 -7.05
CA GLU A 20 -1.80 15.54 -8.23
C GLU A 20 -3.10 14.77 -8.44
N MET A 21 -3.55 14.01 -7.43
CA MET A 21 -4.78 13.23 -7.44
C MET A 21 -4.79 12.12 -8.48
N ARG A 22 -3.60 11.61 -8.83
CA ARG A 22 -3.46 10.46 -9.74
C ARG A 22 -3.21 9.20 -8.94
N ILE A 23 -3.72 8.08 -9.45
CA ILE A 23 -3.54 6.76 -8.82
C ILE A 23 -2.06 6.37 -8.86
N VAL A 24 -1.51 6.00 -7.70
CA VAL A 24 -0.16 5.44 -7.62
C VAL A 24 -0.26 3.99 -8.05
N LYS A 25 0.11 3.72 -9.29
CA LYS A 25 -0.15 2.43 -9.94
C LYS A 25 0.48 1.22 -9.23
N PRO A 26 1.76 1.23 -8.80
CA PRO A 26 2.32 0.06 -8.11
C PRO A 26 1.55 -0.30 -6.83
N VAL A 27 1.08 0.70 -6.09
CA VAL A 27 0.24 0.49 -4.91
C VAL A 27 -1.12 -0.08 -5.30
N TYR A 28 -1.72 0.47 -6.36
CA TYR A 28 -2.99 -0.01 -6.89
C TYR A 28 -2.90 -1.49 -7.27
N ASP A 29 -1.85 -1.87 -7.98
CA ASP A 29 -1.65 -3.25 -8.42
C ASP A 29 -1.48 -4.21 -7.23
N TYR A 30 -0.72 -3.78 -6.22
CA TYR A 30 -0.52 -4.58 -5.02
C TYR A 30 -1.83 -4.77 -4.25
N LEU A 31 -2.58 -3.70 -4.02
CA LEU A 31 -3.83 -3.78 -3.27
C LEU A 31 -4.90 -4.56 -4.04
N LYS A 32 -4.91 -4.46 -5.36
CA LYS A 32 -5.79 -5.27 -6.21
C LYS A 32 -5.47 -6.76 -6.06
N PHE A 33 -4.19 -7.10 -6.05
CA PHE A 33 -3.75 -8.48 -5.86
C PHE A 33 -4.19 -9.01 -4.49
N GLN A 34 -4.05 -8.21 -3.43
CA GLN A 34 -4.49 -8.59 -2.09
C GLN A 34 -6.00 -8.76 -2.02
N ARG A 35 -6.76 -7.89 -2.71
CA ARG A 35 -8.21 -8.02 -2.81
C ARG A 35 -8.62 -9.32 -3.47
N GLN A 36 -7.90 -9.73 -4.51
CA GLN A 36 -8.17 -10.99 -5.21
C GLN A 36 -7.91 -12.21 -4.32
N LYS A 37 -7.12 -12.06 -3.27
CA LYS A 37 -6.90 -13.11 -2.27
C LYS A 37 -7.91 -13.06 -1.12
N ASP A 38 -9.02 -12.34 -1.29
CA ASP A 38 -10.08 -12.20 -0.30
C ASP A 38 -9.61 -11.60 1.03
N LYS A 39 -8.64 -10.69 0.99
CA LYS A 39 -8.23 -9.97 2.19
C LYS A 39 -9.31 -8.99 2.61
N ALA A 40 -9.55 -8.91 3.92
CA ALA A 40 -10.55 -8.02 4.49
C ALA A 40 -10.20 -6.55 4.21
N LEU A 41 -11.24 -5.70 4.14
CA LEU A 41 -11.04 -4.27 3.89
C LEU A 41 -10.11 -3.61 4.92
N ASN A 42 -10.21 -3.99 6.19
CA ASN A 42 -9.33 -3.46 7.22
C ASN A 42 -7.86 -3.80 6.96
N THR A 43 -7.58 -4.99 6.43
CA THR A 43 -6.24 -5.39 6.04
C THR A 43 -5.74 -4.52 4.88
N LEU A 44 -6.61 -4.26 3.90
CA LEU A 44 -6.28 -3.39 2.77
C LEU A 44 -5.99 -1.96 3.23
N LYS A 45 -6.79 -1.43 4.17
CA LYS A 45 -6.57 -0.10 4.73
C LYS A 45 -5.24 -0.01 5.48
N ALA A 46 -4.90 -1.03 6.27
CA ALA A 46 -3.65 -1.07 7.00
C ALA A 46 -2.46 -1.08 6.04
N SER A 47 -2.50 -1.94 5.03
CA SER A 47 -1.45 -2.00 4.00
C SER A 47 -1.36 -0.68 3.24
N GLY A 48 -2.50 -0.08 2.88
CA GLY A 48 -2.52 1.21 2.20
C GLY A 48 -1.91 2.33 3.03
N SER A 49 -2.17 2.34 4.34
CA SER A 49 -1.59 3.33 5.26
C SER A 49 -0.07 3.19 5.33
N ASP A 50 0.44 1.95 5.46
CA ASP A 50 1.87 1.69 5.47
C ASP A 50 2.51 2.12 4.15
N LEU A 51 1.86 1.83 3.03
CA LEU A 51 2.36 2.21 1.72
C LEU A 51 2.34 3.71 1.52
N ARG A 52 1.34 4.41 2.03
CA ARG A 52 1.30 5.87 1.98
C ARG A 52 2.53 6.46 2.66
N THR A 53 2.85 5.98 3.86
CA THR A 53 4.03 6.43 4.60
C THR A 53 5.30 6.17 3.80
N TYR A 54 5.42 4.98 3.21
CA TYR A 54 6.58 4.61 2.40
C TYR A 54 6.71 5.50 1.17
N TRP A 55 5.60 5.76 0.48
CA TRP A 55 5.61 6.60 -0.73
C TRP A 55 5.92 8.06 -0.42
N GLU A 56 5.42 8.58 0.69
CA GLU A 56 5.76 9.92 1.14
C GLU A 56 7.26 10.03 1.42
N PHE A 57 7.81 9.00 2.08
CA PHE A 57 9.25 8.94 2.32
C PHE A 57 10.04 8.95 1.00
N LEU A 58 9.64 8.14 0.03
CA LEU A 58 10.31 8.10 -1.27
C LEU A 58 10.24 9.43 -1.98
N ASN A 59 9.06 10.06 -1.95
CA ASN A 59 8.86 11.36 -2.59
C ASN A 59 9.76 12.43 -1.97
N ASP A 60 9.81 12.48 -0.65
CA ASP A 60 10.64 13.45 0.08
C ASP A 60 12.13 13.20 -0.13
N SER A 61 12.52 11.95 -0.37
CA SER A 61 13.91 11.57 -0.62
C SER A 61 14.32 11.71 -2.09
N GLY A 62 13.38 12.06 -2.98
CA GLY A 62 13.67 12.25 -4.39
C GLY A 62 13.76 10.97 -5.21
N TYR A 63 13.29 9.85 -4.67
CA TYR A 63 13.28 8.58 -5.41
C TYR A 63 12.15 8.54 -6.43
N GLU A 64 12.43 7.87 -7.56
CA GLU A 64 11.42 7.64 -8.61
C GLU A 64 10.62 6.39 -8.26
N TYR A 65 9.36 6.57 -7.89
CA TYR A 65 8.52 5.43 -7.48
C TYR A 65 7.85 4.70 -8.64
N ASP A 66 7.97 5.17 -9.86
CA ASP A 66 7.51 4.44 -11.03
C ASP A 66 8.36 3.19 -11.32
N LYS A 67 9.54 3.09 -10.70
CA LYS A 67 10.42 1.93 -10.80
C LYS A 67 10.15 0.88 -9.71
N VAL A 68 9.26 1.17 -8.77
CA VAL A 68 8.91 0.24 -7.71
C VAL A 68 7.90 -0.77 -8.23
N THR A 69 8.16 -2.05 -7.98
CA THR A 69 7.28 -3.14 -8.42
C THR A 69 6.40 -3.63 -7.28
N PRO A 70 5.26 -4.28 -7.57
CA PRO A 70 4.44 -4.89 -6.52
C PRO A 70 5.21 -5.88 -5.64
N LYS A 71 6.20 -6.58 -6.20
CA LYS A 71 7.05 -7.51 -5.45
C LYS A 71 7.88 -6.77 -4.39
N MET A 72 8.42 -5.61 -4.72
CA MET A 72 9.17 -4.77 -3.79
C MET A 72 8.27 -4.27 -2.67
N ILE A 73 7.04 -3.89 -3.01
CA ILE A 73 6.04 -3.46 -2.04
C ILE A 73 5.71 -4.59 -1.07
N ALA A 74 5.52 -5.81 -1.58
CA ALA A 74 5.24 -6.99 -0.75
C ALA A 74 6.37 -7.25 0.24
N LYS A 75 7.63 -7.14 -0.19
CA LYS A 75 8.78 -7.28 0.69
C LYS A 75 8.82 -6.22 1.78
N PHE A 76 8.46 -4.99 1.44
CA PHE A 76 8.40 -3.90 2.42
C PHE A 76 7.35 -4.17 3.49
N ILE A 77 6.15 -4.59 3.08
CA ILE A 77 5.07 -4.91 4.01
C ILE A 77 5.48 -6.07 4.92
N ASP A 78 6.09 -7.12 4.37
CA ASP A 78 6.59 -8.25 5.15
C ASP A 78 7.62 -7.81 6.19
N TYR A 79 8.53 -6.92 5.80
CA TYR A 79 9.53 -6.37 6.70
C TYR A 79 8.89 -5.61 7.86
N LEU A 80 7.90 -4.77 7.58
CA LEU A 80 7.20 -4.01 8.61
C LEU A 80 6.50 -4.93 9.60
N ARG A 81 5.83 -5.97 9.10
CA ARG A 81 5.09 -6.91 9.94
C ARG A 81 6.04 -7.76 10.79
N ALA A 82 7.16 -8.19 10.23
CA ALA A 82 8.16 -8.93 10.97
C ALA A 82 8.75 -8.09 12.11
N SER A 83 9.00 -6.81 11.87
CA SER A 83 9.49 -5.88 12.89
C SER A 83 8.48 -5.71 14.02
N ASP A 84 7.19 -5.59 13.67
CA ASP A 84 6.13 -5.48 14.66
C ASP A 84 6.01 -6.76 15.49
N ASP A 85 6.09 -7.93 14.84
CA ASP A 85 6.06 -9.23 15.52
C ASP A 85 7.24 -9.37 16.48
N ASP A 86 8.45 -8.94 16.07
CA ASP A 86 9.64 -8.97 16.91
C ASP A 86 9.47 -8.09 18.15
N VAL A 87 8.87 -6.92 18.00
CA VAL A 87 8.59 -6.01 19.11
C VAL A 87 7.57 -6.64 20.06
N ILE A 88 6.56 -7.30 19.55
CA ILE A 88 5.53 -7.96 20.35
C ILE A 88 6.12 -9.15 21.11
N ALA A 89 7.08 -9.85 20.49
CA ALA A 89 7.70 -11.02 21.08
C ALA A 89 8.62 -10.69 22.28
N LEU A 90 8.99 -9.44 22.40
CA LEU A 90 9.81 -8.96 23.53
C LEU A 90 8.95 -8.65 24.76
#